data_ffed207065bb98566784c7e9c0bf006a
#
_entry.id   ffed207065bb98566784c7e9c0bf006a
#
_cell.length_a   1.000
_cell.length_b   1.000
_cell.length_c   1.000
_cell.angle_alpha   90.00
_cell.angle_beta   90.00
_cell.angle_gamma   90.00
#
_symmetry.space_group_name_H-M   'P 1'
#
loop_
_entity.id
_entity.type
_entity.pdbx_description
1 polymer ?
#
loop_
_entity_poly.entity_id
_entity_poly.type
_entity_poly.pdbx_seq_one_letter_code
_entity_poly.pdbx_strand_id
1 'polypeptide(L)'
;MIISMVIIFIVQTITQFLLHYFAFKYRGEKGKKALFYADNNTLEAIWTIIPVIVLAGLIIYGLFTWTSIMNINEDDDPMVIELYAQQFNWKARYSGQDNVLGMANVRLIDLDRANILGLDEADPNAQDDVITTELHLVVGRPVHFKMRSQDVLHSAYMPHFRAQMNCVPGMVTEFGFTPTVTTEQMRATPEMVEKVQRINKIRVEKSEALVAKGESALDTYTFDYLLLCNKICGKSHYNMQMKIIVETQEEFDAWMKEQKEFKNSLN
;
A
#
# COMPACT_ATOMS: atom_id res chain seq x y z
N MET A 1 -2.31 17.76 1.32
CA MET A 1 -0.90 17.88 0.87
C MET A 1 -0.60 19.26 0.27
N ILE A 2 -1.30 19.74 -0.77
CA ILE A 2 -1.00 21.05 -1.40
C ILE A 2 -1.06 22.21 -0.38
N ILE A 3 -2.12 22.29 0.43
CA ILE A 3 -2.29 23.34 1.46
C ILE A 3 -1.09 23.38 2.41
N SER A 4 -0.68 22.24 2.95
CA SER A 4 0.48 22.16 3.86
C SER A 4 1.77 22.61 3.18
N MET A 5 1.99 22.20 1.93
CA MET A 5 3.16 22.61 1.15
C MET A 5 3.19 24.12 0.94
N VAL A 6 2.06 24.72 0.54
CA VAL A 6 1.96 26.17 0.33
C VAL A 6 2.31 26.94 1.62
N ILE A 7 1.73 26.53 2.77
CA ILE A 7 2.00 27.15 4.05
C ILE A 7 3.48 27.06 4.41
N ILE A 8 4.08 25.88 4.26
CA ILE A 8 5.51 25.65 4.57
C ILE A 8 6.39 26.54 3.70
N PHE A 9 6.15 26.60 2.38
CA PHE A 9 6.94 27.43 1.47
C PHE A 9 6.82 28.93 1.79
N ILE A 10 5.62 29.41 2.11
CA ILE A 10 5.42 30.83 2.51
C ILE A 10 6.23 31.14 3.78
N VAL A 11 6.05 30.32 4.84
CA VAL A 11 6.77 30.54 6.11
C VAL A 11 8.27 30.44 5.91
N GLN A 12 8.75 29.41 5.18
CA GLN A 12 10.17 29.25 4.87
C GLN A 12 10.75 30.47 4.13
N THR A 13 10.04 30.98 3.12
CA THR A 13 10.50 32.14 2.35
C THR A 13 10.60 33.39 3.23
N ILE A 14 9.59 33.67 4.05
CA ILE A 14 9.58 34.82 4.97
C ILE A 14 10.71 34.71 5.98
N THR A 15 10.85 33.56 6.64
CA THR A 15 11.87 33.35 7.68
C THR A 15 13.31 33.45 7.11
N GLN A 16 13.56 32.85 5.94
CA GLN A 16 14.85 32.94 5.27
C GLN A 16 15.17 34.40 4.84
N PHE A 17 14.21 35.10 4.28
CA PHE A 17 14.37 36.51 3.91
C PHE A 17 14.69 37.34 5.14
N LEU A 18 13.95 37.24 6.23
CA LEU A 18 14.21 37.96 7.48
C LEU A 18 15.56 37.62 8.07
N LEU A 19 15.97 36.36 8.07
CA LEU A 19 17.27 35.91 8.57
C LEU A 19 18.39 36.62 7.80
N HIS A 20 18.40 36.58 6.47
CA HIS A 20 19.41 37.19 5.64
C HIS A 20 19.40 38.72 5.75
N TYR A 21 18.22 39.33 5.76
CA TYR A 21 18.03 40.77 5.94
C TYR A 21 18.63 41.25 7.26
N PHE A 22 18.33 40.58 8.38
CA PHE A 22 18.86 40.98 9.68
C PHE A 22 20.37 40.69 9.82
N ALA A 23 20.86 39.58 9.29
CA ALA A 23 22.29 39.30 9.26
C ALA A 23 23.06 40.37 8.49
N PHE A 24 22.53 40.87 7.38
CA PHE A 24 23.13 41.93 6.62
C PHE A 24 23.01 43.30 7.31
N LYS A 25 21.79 43.65 7.78
CA LYS A 25 21.46 44.94 8.39
C LYS A 25 22.22 45.19 9.71
N TYR A 26 22.33 44.14 10.53
CA TYR A 26 22.97 44.24 11.85
C TYR A 26 24.38 43.63 11.90
N ARG A 27 25.05 43.52 10.74
CA ARG A 27 26.44 43.08 10.67
C ARG A 27 27.36 44.00 11.48
N GLY A 28 28.39 43.41 12.09
CA GLY A 28 29.37 44.19 12.89
C GLY A 28 30.10 45.23 12.05
N GLU A 29 30.08 46.49 12.51
CA GLU A 29 30.85 47.61 11.91
C GLU A 29 31.77 48.17 12.99
N LYS A 30 33.02 48.54 12.57
CA LYS A 30 34.01 49.15 13.49
C LYS A 30 33.44 50.42 14.12
N GLY A 31 33.47 50.52 15.45
CA GLY A 31 33.01 51.70 16.20
C GLY A 31 31.54 51.71 16.58
N LYS A 32 30.71 50.75 16.11
CA LYS A 32 29.33 50.59 16.53
C LYS A 32 29.22 49.57 17.66
N LYS A 33 28.49 49.91 18.72
CA LYS A 33 28.14 48.98 19.81
C LYS A 33 26.84 48.23 19.44
N ALA A 34 26.79 46.91 19.71
CA ALA A 34 25.58 46.14 19.57
C ALA A 34 24.49 46.61 20.56
N LEU A 35 23.24 46.68 20.11
CA LEU A 35 22.13 46.92 20.98
C LEU A 35 21.84 45.61 21.77
N PHE A 36 21.86 45.72 23.06
CA PHE A 36 21.45 44.60 23.94
C PHE A 36 19.91 44.56 24.07
N TYR A 37 19.32 43.46 23.76
CA TYR A 37 17.89 43.21 23.90
C TYR A 37 17.74 41.85 24.59
N ALA A 38 17.25 41.85 25.84
CA ALA A 38 17.22 40.64 26.66
C ALA A 38 16.10 39.70 26.21
N ASP A 39 14.89 40.23 26.10
CA ASP A 39 13.68 39.47 25.71
C ASP A 39 12.59 40.41 25.14
N ASN A 40 11.56 39.80 24.58
CA ASN A 40 10.37 40.50 24.11
C ASN A 40 9.14 39.58 24.17
N ASN A 41 8.47 39.60 25.33
CA ASN A 41 7.32 38.74 25.61
C ASN A 41 6.20 38.85 24.56
N THR A 42 5.98 40.03 23.99
CA THR A 42 4.97 40.25 22.95
C THR A 42 5.37 39.53 21.64
N LEU A 43 6.62 39.65 21.26
CA LEU A 43 7.13 39.00 20.05
C LEU A 43 7.12 37.45 20.24
N GLU A 44 7.52 36.98 21.42
CA GLU A 44 7.48 35.57 21.78
C GLU A 44 6.04 35.01 21.72
N ALA A 45 5.07 35.73 22.28
CA ALA A 45 3.68 35.34 22.20
C ALA A 45 3.18 35.23 20.74
N ILE A 46 3.56 36.19 19.88
CA ILE A 46 3.15 36.20 18.47
C ILE A 46 3.70 34.99 17.74
N TRP A 47 5.01 34.71 17.80
CA TRP A 47 5.62 33.59 17.06
C TRP A 47 5.34 32.23 17.68
N THR A 48 4.78 32.17 18.89
CA THR A 48 4.32 30.93 19.51
C THR A 48 2.84 30.68 19.19
N ILE A 49 1.98 31.66 19.44
CA ILE A 49 0.52 31.46 19.33
C ILE A 49 0.07 31.28 17.89
N ILE A 50 0.61 32.08 16.94
CA ILE A 50 0.22 31.98 15.53
C ILE A 50 0.55 30.59 14.94
N PRO A 51 1.80 30.07 15.07
CA PRO A 51 2.12 28.72 14.60
C PRO A 51 1.29 27.64 15.30
N VAL A 52 1.03 27.75 16.60
CA VAL A 52 0.20 26.77 17.33
C VAL A 52 -1.21 26.70 16.77
N ILE A 53 -1.86 27.83 16.48
CA ILE A 53 -3.20 27.85 15.89
C ILE A 53 -3.19 27.22 14.50
N VAL A 54 -2.21 27.58 13.66
CA VAL A 54 -2.08 27.03 12.30
C VAL A 54 -1.83 25.52 12.36
N LEU A 55 -0.91 25.05 13.21
CA LEU A 55 -0.63 23.62 13.38
C LEU A 55 -1.83 22.86 13.94
N ALA A 56 -2.55 23.41 14.89
CA ALA A 56 -3.77 22.78 15.43
C ALA A 56 -4.80 22.58 14.32
N GLY A 57 -5.03 23.59 13.47
CA GLY A 57 -5.91 23.46 12.30
C GLY A 57 -5.45 22.40 11.30
N LEU A 58 -4.15 22.33 11.01
CA LEU A 58 -3.59 21.31 10.10
C LEU A 58 -3.67 19.90 10.71
N ILE A 59 -3.45 19.74 12.00
CA ILE A 59 -3.57 18.45 12.70
C ILE A 59 -5.02 17.96 12.66
N ILE A 60 -5.99 18.82 13.00
CA ILE A 60 -7.40 18.47 12.93
C ILE A 60 -7.81 18.05 11.52
N TYR A 61 -7.43 18.83 10.52
CA TYR A 61 -7.65 18.48 9.10
C TYR A 61 -6.99 17.14 8.73
N GLY A 62 -5.76 16.91 9.21
CA GLY A 62 -5.03 15.66 8.99
C GLY A 62 -5.72 14.46 9.61
N LEU A 63 -6.24 14.60 10.84
CA LEU A 63 -7.00 13.54 11.53
C LEU A 63 -8.28 13.18 10.79
N PHE A 64 -9.05 14.16 10.33
CA PHE A 64 -10.24 13.88 9.51
C PHE A 64 -9.89 13.14 8.22
N THR A 65 -8.86 13.59 7.52
CA THR A 65 -8.41 12.94 6.29
C THR A 65 -7.93 11.50 6.57
N TRP A 66 -7.15 11.30 7.62
CA TRP A 66 -6.65 9.99 8.02
C TRP A 66 -7.80 9.05 8.37
N THR A 67 -8.74 9.50 9.20
CA THR A 67 -9.92 8.72 9.58
C THR A 67 -10.75 8.31 8.36
N SER A 68 -10.96 9.23 7.40
CA SER A 68 -11.72 8.92 6.18
C SER A 68 -11.05 7.89 5.26
N ILE A 69 -9.71 7.78 5.30
CA ILE A 69 -8.97 6.79 4.51
C ILE A 69 -8.89 5.44 5.22
N MET A 70 -8.73 5.45 6.55
CA MET A 70 -8.52 4.23 7.33
C MET A 70 -9.82 3.59 7.82
N ASN A 71 -10.92 4.35 7.84
CA ASN A 71 -12.20 3.82 8.27
C ASN A 71 -12.88 3.10 7.09
N ILE A 72 -13.03 1.80 7.23
CA ILE A 72 -13.74 0.96 6.27
C ILE A 72 -15.20 0.94 6.70
N ASN A 73 -16.08 1.38 5.82
CA ASN A 73 -17.50 1.37 6.09
C ASN A 73 -18.07 -0.03 5.85
N GLU A 74 -18.42 -0.73 6.91
CA GLU A 74 -19.00 -2.07 6.84
C GLU A 74 -20.40 -2.07 6.21
N ASP A 75 -21.13 -0.95 6.27
CA ASP A 75 -22.44 -0.81 5.65
C ASP A 75 -22.40 -0.89 4.10
N ASP A 76 -21.23 -0.66 3.50
CA ASP A 76 -21.02 -0.76 2.05
C ASP A 76 -20.77 -2.20 1.56
N ASP A 77 -20.94 -3.22 2.42
CA ASP A 77 -20.71 -4.65 2.14
C ASP A 77 -19.35 -4.90 1.44
N PRO A 78 -18.23 -4.54 2.08
CA PRO A 78 -16.92 -4.72 1.49
C PRO A 78 -16.57 -6.20 1.33
N MET A 79 -15.82 -6.53 0.28
CA MET A 79 -15.17 -7.83 0.17
C MET A 79 -14.13 -7.98 1.28
N VAL A 80 -14.26 -8.97 2.14
CA VAL A 80 -13.26 -9.24 3.18
C VAL A 80 -12.21 -10.21 2.66
N ILE A 81 -10.97 -9.76 2.56
CA ILE A 81 -9.85 -10.55 2.03
C ILE A 81 -8.69 -10.52 3.02
N GLU A 82 -8.18 -11.68 3.39
CA GLU A 82 -6.93 -11.75 4.13
C GLU A 82 -5.75 -11.88 3.17
N LEU A 83 -4.75 -11.01 3.35
CA LEU A 83 -3.43 -11.12 2.72
C LEU A 83 -2.45 -11.72 3.71
N TYR A 84 -1.94 -12.89 3.37
CA TYR A 84 -0.98 -13.62 4.19
C TYR A 84 0.40 -13.62 3.55
N ALA A 85 1.36 -13.02 4.25
CA ALA A 85 2.74 -12.86 3.80
C ALA A 85 3.64 -13.92 4.42
N GLN A 86 4.49 -14.55 3.61
CA GLN A 86 5.59 -15.41 4.06
C GLN A 86 6.80 -15.25 3.13
N GLN A 87 7.98 -15.64 3.58
CA GLN A 87 9.20 -15.62 2.77
C GLN A 87 9.15 -16.75 1.71
N PHE A 88 8.93 -16.52 0.42
CA PHE A 88 8.86 -15.23 -0.30
C PHE A 88 7.65 -15.21 -1.22
N ASN A 89 6.48 -15.40 -0.69
CA ASN A 89 5.23 -15.40 -1.44
C ASN A 89 4.08 -14.75 -0.68
N TRP A 90 2.99 -14.53 -1.40
CA TRP A 90 1.73 -14.05 -0.89
C TRP A 90 0.65 -15.11 -1.05
N LYS A 91 -0.30 -15.13 -0.13
CA LYS A 91 -1.58 -15.85 -0.28
C LYS A 91 -2.70 -14.86 -0.07
N ALA A 92 -3.74 -14.96 -0.88
CA ALA A 92 -5.00 -14.28 -0.65
C ALA A 92 -6.03 -15.30 -0.16
N ARG A 93 -6.74 -14.98 0.92
CA ARG A 93 -7.84 -15.77 1.45
C ARG A 93 -9.12 -14.92 1.38
N TYR A 94 -10.10 -15.42 0.68
CA TYR A 94 -11.43 -14.84 0.55
C TYR A 94 -12.34 -15.47 1.59
N SER A 95 -13.24 -14.68 2.13
CA SER A 95 -14.20 -15.04 3.18
C SER A 95 -15.41 -15.86 2.72
N GLY A 96 -15.29 -16.50 1.54
CA GLY A 96 -16.36 -17.36 1.04
C GLY A 96 -17.68 -16.65 0.72
N GLN A 97 -18.79 -17.36 0.94
CA GLN A 97 -20.13 -16.85 0.64
C GLN A 97 -20.74 -16.06 1.80
N ASP A 98 -20.29 -16.32 3.02
CA ASP A 98 -20.79 -15.65 4.23
C ASP A 98 -20.13 -14.31 4.50
N ASN A 99 -19.09 -13.96 3.72
CA ASN A 99 -18.25 -12.76 3.85
C ASN A 99 -17.56 -12.65 5.24
N VAL A 100 -17.35 -13.78 5.94
CA VAL A 100 -16.73 -13.87 7.26
C VAL A 100 -15.53 -14.79 7.20
N LEU A 101 -14.33 -14.25 7.45
CA LEU A 101 -13.11 -15.07 7.53
C LEU A 101 -13.16 -16.00 8.75
N GLY A 102 -12.97 -17.29 8.53
CA GLY A 102 -12.86 -18.26 9.61
C GLY A 102 -11.65 -18.03 10.51
N MET A 103 -11.70 -18.58 11.72
CA MET A 103 -10.63 -18.47 12.71
C MET A 103 -9.33 -19.09 12.18
N ALA A 104 -8.23 -18.39 12.38
CA ALA A 104 -6.91 -18.85 12.01
C ALA A 104 -5.92 -18.68 13.17
N ASN A 105 -5.09 -19.70 13.40
CA ASN A 105 -4.07 -19.68 14.44
C ASN A 105 -2.79 -20.34 13.93
N VAL A 106 -1.65 -19.70 14.20
CA VAL A 106 -0.33 -20.22 13.79
C VAL A 106 -0.06 -21.64 14.30
N ARG A 107 -0.68 -22.03 15.42
CA ARG A 107 -0.54 -23.38 16.02
C ARG A 107 -1.29 -24.47 15.23
N LEU A 108 -2.21 -24.06 14.35
CA LEU A 108 -2.99 -24.96 13.49
C LEU A 108 -2.38 -25.12 12.09
N ILE A 109 -1.23 -24.49 11.84
CA ILE A 109 -0.51 -24.68 10.58
C ILE A 109 -0.04 -26.13 10.47
N ASP A 110 -0.52 -26.79 9.43
CA ASP A 110 -0.16 -28.18 9.10
C ASP A 110 0.09 -28.28 7.59
N LEU A 111 1.38 -28.40 7.25
CA LEU A 111 1.81 -28.44 5.85
C LEU A 111 1.48 -29.79 5.19
N ASP A 112 1.43 -30.87 5.98
CA ASP A 112 1.15 -32.22 5.48
C ASP A 112 -0.34 -32.33 5.06
N ARG A 113 -1.20 -31.59 5.74
CA ARG A 113 -2.63 -31.49 5.45
C ARG A 113 -3.02 -30.30 4.57
N ALA A 114 -2.04 -29.59 4.01
CA ALA A 114 -2.22 -28.38 3.20
C ALA A 114 -2.90 -27.19 3.93
N ASN A 115 -2.99 -27.24 5.27
CA ASN A 115 -3.49 -26.13 6.10
C ASN A 115 -2.39 -25.09 6.35
N ILE A 116 -2.01 -24.39 5.31
CA ILE A 116 -0.85 -23.49 5.32
C ILE A 116 -1.10 -22.17 6.07
N LEU A 117 -2.34 -21.76 6.27
CA LEU A 117 -2.73 -20.55 7.00
C LEU A 117 -3.11 -20.82 8.45
N GLY A 118 -3.21 -22.10 8.84
CA GLY A 118 -3.63 -22.53 10.16
C GLY A 118 -5.10 -22.21 10.46
N LEU A 119 -5.99 -22.50 9.53
CA LEU A 119 -7.42 -22.33 9.72
C LEU A 119 -7.96 -23.40 10.68
N ASP A 120 -8.94 -23.01 11.49
CA ASP A 120 -9.63 -23.97 12.36
C ASP A 120 -10.66 -24.76 11.55
N GLU A 121 -10.41 -26.06 11.38
CA GLU A 121 -11.30 -26.96 10.64
C GLU A 121 -12.66 -27.14 11.32
N ALA A 122 -12.76 -26.85 12.61
CA ALA A 122 -14.03 -26.91 13.36
C ALA A 122 -14.86 -25.63 13.24
N ASP A 123 -14.28 -24.54 12.74
CA ASP A 123 -14.99 -23.28 12.53
C ASP A 123 -15.84 -23.34 11.25
N PRO A 124 -17.18 -23.21 11.35
CA PRO A 124 -18.05 -23.21 10.17
C PRO A 124 -17.67 -22.13 9.15
N ASN A 125 -17.25 -20.94 9.61
CA ASN A 125 -16.90 -19.82 8.73
C ASN A 125 -15.59 -20.07 7.95
N ALA A 126 -14.73 -21.01 8.40
CA ALA A 126 -13.54 -21.39 7.66
C ALA A 126 -13.80 -22.34 6.50
N GLN A 127 -14.96 -23.02 6.49
CA GLN A 127 -15.22 -24.13 5.58
C GLN A 127 -15.32 -23.69 4.10
N ASP A 128 -15.89 -22.51 3.86
CA ASP A 128 -16.09 -21.92 2.52
C ASP A 128 -15.02 -20.89 2.15
N ASP A 129 -14.05 -20.63 3.03
CA ASP A 129 -12.89 -19.80 2.72
C ASP A 129 -12.13 -20.33 1.51
N VAL A 130 -11.65 -19.43 0.66
CA VAL A 130 -10.92 -19.78 -0.55
C VAL A 130 -9.52 -19.19 -0.51
N ILE A 131 -8.49 -20.02 -0.69
CA ILE A 131 -7.08 -19.62 -0.65
C ILE A 131 -6.49 -19.65 -2.06
N THR A 132 -5.93 -18.52 -2.50
CA THR A 132 -5.38 -18.36 -3.84
C THR A 132 -3.98 -17.76 -3.86
N THR A 133 -3.32 -17.83 -5.01
CA THR A 133 -2.01 -17.21 -5.27
C THR A 133 -2.10 -15.99 -6.20
N GLU A 134 -3.29 -15.63 -6.62
CA GLU A 134 -3.62 -14.41 -7.36
C GLU A 134 -4.70 -13.66 -6.58
N LEU A 135 -4.71 -12.34 -6.71
CA LEU A 135 -5.66 -11.48 -6.03
C LEU A 135 -6.66 -10.91 -7.04
N HIS A 136 -7.91 -11.33 -6.95
CA HIS A 136 -9.01 -10.87 -7.78
C HIS A 136 -9.87 -9.87 -7.01
N LEU A 137 -10.18 -8.74 -7.62
CA LEU A 137 -10.96 -7.66 -7.02
C LEU A 137 -12.08 -7.23 -7.97
N VAL A 138 -13.21 -6.88 -7.41
CA VAL A 138 -14.36 -6.38 -8.18
C VAL A 138 -14.29 -4.86 -8.32
N VAL A 139 -14.39 -4.36 -9.54
CA VAL A 139 -14.43 -2.92 -9.81
C VAL A 139 -15.67 -2.28 -9.15
N GLY A 140 -15.46 -1.16 -8.45
CA GLY A 140 -16.54 -0.42 -7.78
C GLY A 140 -16.99 -1.00 -6.43
N ARG A 141 -16.55 -2.20 -6.04
CA ARG A 141 -16.85 -2.79 -4.73
C ARG A 141 -15.71 -2.48 -3.75
N PRO A 142 -16.02 -1.97 -2.53
CA PRO A 142 -15.01 -1.78 -1.49
C PRO A 142 -14.36 -3.10 -1.09
N VAL A 143 -13.09 -3.05 -0.73
CA VAL A 143 -12.34 -4.20 -0.22
C VAL A 143 -11.77 -3.87 1.15
N HIS A 144 -12.00 -4.78 2.10
CA HIS A 144 -11.42 -4.76 3.42
C HIS A 144 -10.31 -5.79 3.50
N PHE A 145 -9.06 -5.35 3.47
CA PHE A 145 -7.91 -6.22 3.64
C PHE A 145 -7.54 -6.39 5.11
N LYS A 146 -7.45 -7.64 5.55
CA LYS A 146 -6.82 -8.06 6.81
C LYS A 146 -5.48 -8.68 6.49
N MET A 147 -4.39 -8.13 7.02
CA MET A 147 -3.04 -8.51 6.63
C MET A 147 -2.30 -9.17 7.78
N ARG A 148 -1.72 -10.33 7.53
CA ARG A 148 -0.91 -11.07 8.50
C ARG A 148 0.42 -11.48 7.90
N SER A 149 1.38 -11.76 8.76
CA SER A 149 2.67 -12.36 8.38
C SER A 149 2.94 -13.61 9.18
N GLN A 150 3.48 -14.62 8.51
CA GLN A 150 3.89 -15.89 9.13
C GLN A 150 5.21 -15.78 9.86
N ASP A 151 6.16 -15.03 9.32
CA ASP A 151 7.58 -15.12 9.68
C ASP A 151 8.19 -13.77 10.06
N VAL A 152 8.50 -12.91 9.10
CA VAL A 152 9.16 -11.63 9.31
C VAL A 152 8.25 -10.46 8.91
N LEU A 153 8.73 -9.25 9.09
CA LEU A 153 8.01 -8.05 8.66
C LEU A 153 8.01 -7.97 7.12
N HIS A 154 6.81 -7.92 6.53
CA HIS A 154 6.56 -7.61 5.12
C HIS A 154 5.76 -6.32 5.00
N SER A 155 5.55 -5.84 3.79
CA SER A 155 4.65 -4.71 3.53
C SER A 155 3.90 -4.96 2.23
N ALA A 156 2.59 -5.05 2.32
CA ALA A 156 1.71 -5.13 1.16
C ALA A 156 1.68 -3.75 0.47
N TYR A 157 2.32 -3.66 -0.69
CA TYR A 157 2.42 -2.43 -1.48
C TYR A 157 1.78 -2.62 -2.84
N MET A 158 0.77 -1.83 -3.12
CA MET A 158 -0.01 -1.84 -4.35
C MET A 158 0.15 -0.48 -5.05
N PRO A 159 1.21 -0.27 -5.85
CA PRO A 159 1.61 1.05 -6.35
C PRO A 159 0.52 1.76 -7.15
N HIS A 160 -0.23 1.03 -7.98
CA HIS A 160 -1.29 1.60 -8.82
C HIS A 160 -2.53 2.04 -8.03
N PHE A 161 -2.75 1.46 -6.85
CA PHE A 161 -3.81 1.85 -5.91
C PHE A 161 -3.33 2.88 -4.88
N ARG A 162 -2.02 3.22 -4.86
CA ARG A 162 -1.36 4.06 -3.84
C ARG A 162 -1.59 3.55 -2.42
N ALA A 163 -1.75 2.24 -2.29
CA ALA A 163 -2.01 1.56 -1.02
C ALA A 163 -0.74 0.89 -0.51
N GLN A 164 -0.51 1.01 0.78
CA GLN A 164 0.56 0.33 1.48
C GLN A 164 0.20 0.09 2.94
N MET A 165 0.37 -1.17 3.39
CA MET A 165 0.23 -1.53 4.80
C MET A 165 1.25 -2.60 5.18
N ASN A 166 1.80 -2.50 6.38
CA ASN A 166 2.76 -3.50 6.87
C ASN A 166 2.02 -4.77 7.31
N CYS A 167 2.58 -5.93 6.97
CA CYS A 167 2.18 -7.22 7.50
C CYS A 167 3.15 -7.57 8.63
N VAL A 168 2.63 -7.56 9.86
CA VAL A 168 3.45 -7.69 11.08
C VAL A 168 3.19 -9.06 11.72
N PRO A 169 4.24 -9.85 12.04
CA PRO A 169 4.07 -11.10 12.75
C PRO A 169 3.37 -10.88 14.09
N GLY A 170 2.37 -11.71 14.39
CA GLY A 170 1.64 -11.68 15.65
C GLY A 170 0.54 -10.62 15.77
N MET A 171 0.28 -9.82 14.73
CA MET A 171 -0.86 -8.89 14.71
C MET A 171 -1.54 -8.85 13.34
N VAL A 172 -2.82 -8.50 13.34
CA VAL A 172 -3.58 -8.19 12.12
C VAL A 172 -3.51 -6.69 11.88
N THR A 173 -3.12 -6.28 10.69
CA THR A 173 -3.23 -4.89 10.23
C THR A 173 -4.32 -4.81 9.18
N GLU A 174 -4.98 -3.67 9.07
CA GLU A 174 -6.15 -3.50 8.21
C GLU A 174 -6.01 -2.28 7.32
N PHE A 175 -6.50 -2.39 6.12
CA PHE A 175 -6.58 -1.30 5.13
C PHE A 175 -7.64 -1.63 4.09
N GLY A 176 -8.29 -0.60 3.54
CA GLY A 176 -9.28 -0.79 2.50
C GLY A 176 -9.23 0.28 1.41
N PHE A 177 -9.75 -0.07 0.26
CA PHE A 177 -9.97 0.85 -0.85
C PHE A 177 -11.02 0.26 -1.82
N THR A 178 -11.50 1.09 -2.74
CA THR A 178 -12.40 0.67 -3.81
C THR A 178 -11.67 0.76 -5.15
N PRO A 179 -11.46 -0.37 -5.87
CA PRO A 179 -10.90 -0.34 -7.22
C PRO A 179 -11.86 0.37 -8.18
N THR A 180 -11.36 1.28 -9.01
CA THR A 180 -12.20 2.10 -9.91
C THR A 180 -12.02 1.78 -11.38
N VAL A 181 -10.98 1.03 -11.75
CA VAL A 181 -10.62 0.74 -13.14
C VAL A 181 -10.24 -0.74 -13.26
N THR A 182 -10.86 -1.45 -14.21
CA THR A 182 -10.52 -2.87 -14.45
C THR A 182 -9.12 -3.01 -15.05
N THR A 183 -8.54 -4.20 -14.94
CA THR A 183 -7.24 -4.53 -15.53
C THR A 183 -7.26 -4.32 -17.05
N GLU A 184 -8.35 -4.69 -17.72
CA GLU A 184 -8.51 -4.52 -19.16
C GLU A 184 -8.63 -3.05 -19.55
N GLN A 185 -9.45 -2.29 -18.84
CA GLN A 185 -9.55 -0.85 -19.07
C GLN A 185 -8.20 -0.15 -18.90
N MET A 186 -7.42 -0.53 -17.86
CA MET A 186 -6.08 0.02 -17.64
C MET A 186 -5.12 -0.34 -18.79
N ARG A 187 -5.16 -1.58 -19.28
CA ARG A 187 -4.36 -2.03 -20.44
C ARG A 187 -4.68 -1.25 -21.70
N ALA A 188 -5.94 -0.85 -21.88
CA ALA A 188 -6.41 -0.11 -23.04
C ALA A 188 -6.08 1.40 -23.00
N THR A 189 -5.61 1.93 -21.87
CA THR A 189 -5.24 3.35 -21.78
C THR A 189 -4.05 3.67 -22.68
N PRO A 190 -4.05 4.82 -23.38
CA PRO A 190 -2.96 5.19 -24.31
C PRO A 190 -1.58 5.20 -23.64
N GLU A 191 -1.53 5.70 -22.39
CA GLU A 191 -0.30 5.75 -21.60
C GLU A 191 0.26 4.35 -21.30
N MET A 192 -0.63 3.39 -20.97
CA MET A 192 -0.22 2.02 -20.68
C MET A 192 0.19 1.28 -21.94
N VAL A 193 -0.52 1.47 -23.05
CA VAL A 193 -0.17 0.91 -24.36
C VAL A 193 1.25 1.36 -24.76
N GLU A 194 1.54 2.66 -24.68
CA GLU A 194 2.87 3.19 -24.99
C GLU A 194 3.95 2.60 -24.06
N LYS A 195 3.67 2.52 -22.76
CA LYS A 195 4.58 1.92 -21.78
C LYS A 195 4.89 0.46 -22.11
N VAL A 196 3.87 -0.35 -22.41
CA VAL A 196 4.02 -1.77 -22.76
C VAL A 196 4.84 -1.92 -24.06
N GLN A 197 4.56 -1.13 -25.09
CA GLN A 197 5.31 -1.14 -26.34
C GLN A 197 6.79 -0.82 -26.11
N ARG A 198 7.09 0.21 -25.32
CA ARG A 198 8.47 0.59 -24.96
C ARG A 198 9.20 -0.52 -24.21
N ILE A 199 8.53 -1.17 -23.25
CA ILE A 199 9.13 -2.28 -22.50
C ILE A 199 9.39 -3.47 -23.44
N ASN A 200 8.45 -3.81 -24.29
CA ASN A 200 8.59 -4.94 -25.21
C ASN A 200 9.68 -4.70 -26.24
N LYS A 201 9.85 -3.48 -26.73
CA LYS A 201 11.00 -3.13 -27.57
C LYS A 201 12.34 -3.44 -26.88
N ILE A 202 12.50 -3.02 -25.62
CA ILE A 202 13.71 -3.30 -24.83
C ILE A 202 13.87 -4.81 -24.59
N ARG A 203 12.77 -5.56 -24.38
CA ARG A 203 12.82 -7.01 -24.19
C ARG A 203 13.25 -7.75 -25.45
N VAL A 204 12.81 -7.31 -26.63
CA VAL A 204 13.24 -7.88 -27.92
C VAL A 204 14.75 -7.69 -28.10
N GLU A 205 15.25 -6.46 -27.92
CA GLU A 205 16.69 -6.16 -28.03
C GLU A 205 17.54 -7.01 -27.05
N LYS A 206 17.05 -7.17 -25.80
CA LYS A 206 17.72 -8.04 -24.82
C LYS A 206 17.62 -9.52 -25.16
N SER A 207 16.50 -9.98 -25.70
CA SER A 207 16.29 -11.38 -26.11
C SER A 207 17.26 -11.80 -27.21
N GLU A 208 17.52 -10.94 -28.19
CA GLU A 208 18.52 -11.19 -29.24
C GLU A 208 19.91 -11.43 -28.62
N ALA A 209 20.30 -10.62 -27.64
CA ALA A 209 21.58 -10.78 -26.94
C ALA A 209 21.65 -12.04 -26.05
N LEU A 210 20.51 -12.48 -25.46
CA LEU A 210 20.43 -13.71 -24.65
C LEU A 210 20.49 -14.95 -25.54
N VAL A 211 19.71 -14.95 -26.62
CA VAL A 211 19.70 -16.07 -27.61
C VAL A 211 21.07 -16.25 -28.24
N ALA A 212 21.80 -15.17 -28.54
CA ALA A 212 23.17 -15.24 -29.04
C ALA A 212 24.16 -15.92 -28.04
N LYS A 213 23.80 -15.95 -26.73
CA LYS A 213 24.55 -16.64 -25.68
C LYS A 213 24.04 -18.06 -25.38
N GLY A 214 23.01 -18.53 -26.07
CA GLY A 214 22.37 -19.82 -25.86
C GLY A 214 21.34 -19.81 -24.70
N GLU A 215 20.90 -18.64 -24.26
CA GLU A 215 19.85 -18.47 -23.24
C GLU A 215 18.47 -18.30 -23.89
N SER A 216 17.40 -18.48 -23.11
CA SER A 216 16.03 -18.30 -23.58
C SER A 216 15.68 -16.82 -23.78
N ALA A 217 14.86 -16.53 -24.80
CA ALA A 217 14.29 -15.21 -25.01
C ALA A 217 13.39 -14.80 -23.83
N LEU A 218 13.29 -13.49 -23.58
CA LEU A 218 12.37 -12.96 -22.58
C LEU A 218 10.93 -12.99 -23.10
N ASP A 219 10.00 -13.37 -22.23
CA ASP A 219 8.57 -13.34 -22.56
C ASP A 219 8.08 -11.92 -22.84
N THR A 220 7.04 -11.80 -23.65
CA THR A 220 6.37 -10.53 -23.89
C THR A 220 5.76 -10.01 -22.62
N TYR A 221 6.03 -8.74 -22.30
CA TYR A 221 5.44 -8.08 -21.14
C TYR A 221 3.99 -7.68 -21.41
N THR A 222 3.12 -8.05 -20.50
CA THR A 222 1.74 -7.57 -20.42
C THR A 222 1.56 -6.84 -19.08
N PHE A 223 0.79 -5.76 -19.07
CA PHE A 223 0.52 -5.05 -17.82
C PHE A 223 -0.42 -5.87 -16.94
N ASP A 224 -0.08 -5.97 -15.67
CA ASP A 224 -0.94 -6.40 -14.57
C ASP A 224 -0.78 -5.44 -13.40
N TYR A 225 -1.82 -5.28 -12.60
CA TYR A 225 -1.67 -4.71 -11.28
C TYR A 225 -0.87 -5.67 -10.41
N LEU A 226 -0.06 -5.14 -9.51
CA LEU A 226 0.82 -5.96 -8.68
C LEU A 226 0.71 -5.58 -7.20
N LEU A 227 0.71 -6.61 -6.37
CA LEU A 227 1.05 -6.55 -4.96
C LEU A 227 2.53 -6.90 -4.81
N LEU A 228 3.31 -6.00 -4.25
CA LEU A 228 4.75 -6.12 -4.06
C LEU A 228 5.09 -6.12 -2.57
N CYS A 229 6.20 -6.73 -2.19
CA CYS A 229 6.76 -6.54 -0.85
C CYS A 229 7.61 -5.26 -0.82
N ASN A 230 7.31 -4.32 0.10
CA ASN A 230 8.04 -3.05 0.26
C ASN A 230 8.81 -2.96 1.60
N LYS A 231 9.08 -4.09 2.24
CA LYS A 231 10.00 -4.22 3.38
C LYS A 231 11.01 -5.31 3.08
N ILE A 232 12.29 -5.03 3.28
CA ILE A 232 13.35 -6.02 3.08
C ILE A 232 13.10 -7.20 4.01
N CYS A 233 12.67 -8.34 3.44
CA CYS A 233 12.27 -9.54 4.16
C CYS A 233 13.24 -10.72 3.98
N GLY A 234 14.31 -10.55 3.21
CA GLY A 234 15.33 -11.57 2.98
C GLY A 234 15.86 -11.62 1.54
N LYS A 235 16.55 -12.69 1.17
CA LYS A 235 17.31 -12.80 -0.08
C LYS A 235 16.47 -12.73 -1.36
N SER A 236 15.22 -13.18 -1.33
CA SER A 236 14.31 -13.15 -2.49
C SER A 236 13.23 -12.07 -2.37
N HIS A 237 13.45 -11.08 -1.50
CA HIS A 237 12.57 -9.93 -1.35
C HIS A 237 12.22 -9.25 -2.69
N TYR A 238 13.17 -9.11 -3.59
CA TYR A 238 13.01 -8.46 -4.89
C TYR A 238 12.00 -9.16 -5.82
N ASN A 239 11.70 -10.43 -5.58
CA ASN A 239 10.79 -11.25 -6.39
C ASN A 239 9.48 -11.59 -5.66
N MET A 240 9.28 -11.07 -4.44
CA MET A 240 8.07 -11.32 -3.68
C MET A 240 6.93 -10.43 -4.18
N GLN A 241 6.16 -10.97 -5.10
CA GLN A 241 5.04 -10.29 -5.76
C GLN A 241 3.86 -11.22 -5.96
N MET A 242 2.66 -10.63 -6.10
CA MET A 242 1.42 -11.30 -6.46
C MET A 242 0.70 -10.46 -7.51
N LYS A 243 0.11 -11.13 -8.51
CA LYS A 243 -0.71 -10.49 -9.52
C LYS A 243 -2.06 -10.08 -8.91
N ILE A 244 -2.52 -8.88 -9.28
CA ILE A 244 -3.86 -8.40 -8.94
C ILE A 244 -4.63 -8.26 -10.25
N ILE A 245 -5.84 -8.79 -10.28
CA ILE A 245 -6.79 -8.71 -11.38
C ILE A 245 -8.00 -7.94 -10.88
N VAL A 246 -8.31 -6.83 -11.52
CA VAL A 246 -9.55 -6.08 -11.27
C VAL A 246 -10.50 -6.36 -12.40
N GLU A 247 -11.67 -6.87 -12.09
CA GLU A 247 -12.63 -7.38 -13.06
C GLU A 247 -14.07 -7.01 -12.69
N THR A 248 -15.04 -7.36 -13.51
CA THR A 248 -16.46 -7.18 -13.22
C THR A 248 -16.94 -8.20 -12.16
N GLN A 249 -18.09 -7.94 -11.53
CA GLN A 249 -18.69 -8.89 -10.59
C GLN A 249 -18.97 -10.24 -11.25
N GLU A 250 -19.42 -10.24 -12.49
CA GLU A 250 -19.76 -11.47 -13.23
C GLU A 250 -18.52 -12.33 -13.52
N GLU A 251 -17.42 -11.71 -13.90
CA GLU A 251 -16.12 -12.38 -14.14
C GLU A 251 -15.57 -12.94 -12.82
N PHE A 252 -15.63 -12.15 -11.75
CA PHE A 252 -15.22 -12.57 -10.42
C PHE A 252 -16.04 -13.78 -9.92
N ASP A 253 -17.35 -13.75 -10.08
CA ASP A 253 -18.24 -14.87 -9.67
C ASP A 253 -17.95 -16.13 -10.48
N ALA A 254 -17.63 -16.00 -11.76
CA ALA A 254 -17.23 -17.11 -12.59
C ALA A 254 -15.89 -17.71 -12.14
N TRP A 255 -14.90 -16.85 -11.89
CA TRP A 255 -13.60 -17.28 -11.38
C TRP A 255 -13.69 -17.93 -10.00
N MET A 256 -14.48 -17.36 -9.08
CA MET A 256 -14.63 -17.86 -7.70
C MET A 256 -15.24 -19.26 -7.69
N LYS A 257 -16.18 -19.57 -8.61
CA LYS A 257 -16.78 -20.91 -8.73
C LYS A 257 -15.78 -22.00 -9.13
N GLU A 258 -14.68 -21.63 -9.75
CA GLU A 258 -13.62 -22.57 -10.13
C GLU A 258 -12.63 -22.83 -8.99
N GLN A 259 -12.69 -22.03 -7.93
CA GLN A 259 -11.77 -22.15 -6.80
C GLN A 259 -12.22 -23.25 -5.84
N LYS A 260 -11.26 -23.84 -5.13
CA LYS A 260 -11.54 -24.84 -4.10
C LYS A 260 -11.75 -24.16 -2.76
N GLU A 261 -12.88 -24.42 -2.14
CA GLU A 261 -13.13 -24.07 -0.76
C GLU A 261 -12.17 -24.81 0.19
N PHE A 262 -11.88 -24.23 1.35
CA PHE A 262 -10.91 -24.78 2.31
C PHE A 262 -11.24 -26.23 2.70
N LYS A 263 -12.51 -26.54 3.02
CA LYS A 263 -12.94 -27.91 3.34
C LYS A 263 -12.59 -28.95 2.29
N ASN A 264 -12.47 -28.54 1.00
CA ASN A 264 -12.16 -29.40 -0.14
C ASN A 264 -10.68 -29.34 -0.53
N SER A 265 -9.87 -28.51 0.15
CA SER A 265 -8.44 -28.30 -0.14
C SER A 265 -7.52 -29.11 0.78
N LEU A 266 -8.03 -29.64 1.88
CA LEU A 266 -7.31 -30.46 2.83
C LEU A 266 -7.00 -31.86 2.26
N ASN A 267 -5.80 -32.38 2.53
CA ASN A 267 -5.34 -33.72 2.16
C ASN A 267 -5.67 -34.73 3.27
#